data_94643959f4a5707170a30d4287f2f33c
#
_entry.id   94643959f4a5707170a30d4287f2f33c
#
_cell.length_a   1.000
_cell.length_b   1.000
_cell.length_c   1.000
_cell.angle_alpha   90.00
_cell.angle_beta   90.00
_cell.angle_gamma   90.00
#
_symmetry.space_group_name_H-M   'P 1'
#
loop_
_entity.id
_entity.type
_entity.pdbx_description
1 polymer ?
#
loop_
_entity_poly.entity_id
_entity_poly.type
_entity_poly.pdbx_seq_one_letter_code
_entity_poly.pdbx_strand_id
1 'polypeptide(L)'
;QATTMNVRIEEGWKQALASEWEAPYFEQLTGFVSERYRQATIYPPGNRIFAAFDACPFDKVKVVILGQDPYHGPGQANGLCFSVNPGIAMPPSLINIFKEIHDDTGSPMPADGDLSRWAAQGVLLLNATLTVEAHQAGSHQGKGWETFTDHAIEALSRNRENLVFILWGSYAKSKSSLIDHSRHLVLTSPHPSPLSAHRGFFGNHHFSLANDYLARNGKQPIVW
;
A
#
# COMPACT_ATOMS: atom_id res chain seq x y z
N GLN A 1 27.92 10.66 14.63
CA GLN A 1 26.71 10.35 15.38
C GLN A 1 25.52 10.26 14.43
N ALA A 2 24.95 9.08 14.34
CA ALA A 2 23.80 8.87 13.50
C ALA A 2 22.63 9.70 14.00
N THR A 3 22.15 10.60 13.18
CA THR A 3 20.87 11.23 13.43
C THR A 3 19.79 10.22 13.02
N THR A 4 19.24 9.53 13.98
CA THR A 4 18.03 8.77 13.76
C THR A 4 16.95 9.74 13.28
N MET A 5 16.39 9.46 12.11
CA MET A 5 15.21 10.17 11.65
C MET A 5 14.14 9.98 12.71
N ASN A 6 13.58 11.08 13.22
CA ASN A 6 12.48 11.03 14.16
C ASN A 6 11.23 10.60 13.37
N VAL A 7 10.99 9.30 13.30
CA VAL A 7 9.89 8.74 12.52
C VAL A 7 8.58 9.03 13.24
N ARG A 8 7.72 9.78 12.56
CA ARG A 8 6.35 10.03 13.01
C ARG A 8 5.42 9.07 12.28
N ILE A 9 5.01 8.06 12.98
CA ILE A 9 4.11 7.03 12.48
C ILE A 9 3.07 6.73 13.56
N GLU A 10 1.90 6.27 13.15
CA GLU A 10 0.82 5.90 14.07
C GLU A 10 1.34 4.95 15.16
N GLU A 11 0.88 5.14 16.40
CA GLU A 11 1.46 4.51 17.59
C GLU A 11 1.42 2.99 17.56
N GLY A 12 0.31 2.38 17.10
CA GLY A 12 0.22 0.93 16.99
C GLY A 12 1.24 0.35 16.02
N TRP A 13 1.46 1.03 14.89
CA TRP A 13 2.49 0.66 13.94
C TRP A 13 3.89 0.87 14.51
N LYS A 14 4.08 1.95 15.26
CA LYS A 14 5.37 2.22 15.88
C LYS A 14 5.78 1.09 16.82
N GLN A 15 4.82 0.56 17.59
CA GLN A 15 5.06 -0.57 18.49
C GLN A 15 5.24 -1.87 17.71
N ALA A 16 4.38 -2.13 16.72
CA ALA A 16 4.46 -3.36 15.92
C ALA A 16 5.77 -3.48 15.16
N LEU A 17 6.37 -2.36 14.79
CA LEU A 17 7.63 -2.27 14.04
C LEU A 17 8.80 -1.83 14.92
N ALA A 18 8.72 -2.07 16.23
CA ALA A 18 9.72 -1.59 17.19
C ALA A 18 11.15 -2.03 16.85
N SER A 19 11.32 -3.24 16.29
CA SER A 19 12.64 -3.76 15.93
C SER A 19 13.29 -3.04 14.74
N GLU A 20 12.53 -2.23 14.00
CA GLU A 20 13.04 -1.56 12.79
C GLU A 20 13.79 -0.28 13.12
N TRP A 21 13.35 0.48 14.13
CA TRP A 21 13.80 1.86 14.34
C TRP A 21 15.28 2.00 14.61
N GLU A 22 15.90 1.00 15.24
CA GLU A 22 17.33 1.00 15.54
C GLU A 22 18.12 0.03 14.67
N ALA A 23 17.48 -0.64 13.71
CA ALA A 23 18.15 -1.60 12.84
C ALA A 23 19.11 -0.86 11.88
N PRO A 24 20.32 -1.43 11.64
CA PRO A 24 21.30 -0.79 10.76
C PRO A 24 20.78 -0.48 9.36
N TYR A 25 19.97 -1.37 8.77
CA TYR A 25 19.42 -1.10 7.44
C TYR A 25 18.52 0.11 7.45
N PHE A 26 17.73 0.31 8.52
CA PHE A 26 16.77 1.40 8.63
C PHE A 26 17.50 2.73 8.80
N GLU A 27 18.57 2.75 9.56
CA GLU A 27 19.44 3.91 9.70
C GLU A 27 20.04 4.33 8.35
N GLN A 28 20.54 3.37 7.58
CA GLN A 28 21.07 3.62 6.25
C GLN A 28 19.98 4.14 5.31
N LEU A 29 18.80 3.53 5.35
CA LEU A 29 17.65 3.93 4.55
C LEU A 29 17.23 5.36 4.83
N THR A 30 17.07 5.72 6.11
CA THR A 30 16.63 7.06 6.50
C THR A 30 17.68 8.11 6.15
N GLY A 31 18.96 7.79 6.28
CA GLY A 31 20.06 8.63 5.85
C GLY A 31 20.01 8.91 4.34
N PHE A 32 19.83 7.86 3.56
CA PHE A 32 19.68 7.97 2.11
C PHE A 32 18.47 8.85 1.74
N VAL A 33 17.30 8.55 2.30
CA VAL A 33 16.06 9.26 2.00
C VAL A 33 16.18 10.74 2.36
N SER A 34 16.67 11.04 3.57
CA SER A 34 16.86 12.42 4.03
C SER A 34 17.77 13.21 3.09
N GLU A 35 18.87 12.59 2.66
CA GLU A 35 19.79 13.22 1.73
C GLU A 35 19.14 13.49 0.38
N ARG A 36 18.36 12.54 -0.14
CA ARG A 36 17.68 12.73 -1.43
C ARG A 36 16.64 13.84 -1.37
N TYR A 37 15.90 13.98 -0.27
CA TYR A 37 14.96 15.09 -0.11
C TYR A 37 15.65 16.46 -0.11
N ARG A 38 16.90 16.52 0.37
CA ARG A 38 17.69 17.77 0.34
C ARG A 38 18.21 18.10 -1.05
N GLN A 39 18.50 17.11 -1.88
CA GLN A 39 19.21 17.29 -3.14
C GLN A 39 18.33 17.23 -4.39
N ALA A 40 17.13 16.63 -4.30
CA ALA A 40 16.29 16.37 -5.46
C ALA A 40 14.82 16.52 -5.12
N THR A 41 13.96 16.47 -6.12
CA THR A 41 12.51 16.40 -5.93
C THR A 41 12.11 14.94 -5.71
N ILE A 42 11.58 14.67 -4.53
CA ILE A 42 11.18 13.33 -4.10
C ILE A 42 9.67 13.31 -3.85
N TYR A 43 9.02 12.21 -4.19
CA TYR A 43 7.60 12.00 -3.92
C TYR A 43 7.41 10.77 -3.04
N PRO A 44 6.37 10.75 -2.20
CA PRO A 44 5.45 11.85 -1.86
C PRO A 44 6.16 12.93 -1.02
N PRO A 45 5.48 14.06 -0.69
CA PRO A 45 6.02 15.01 0.28
C PRO A 45 6.41 14.31 1.58
N GLY A 46 7.43 14.82 2.27
CA GLY A 46 8.01 14.16 3.44
C GLY A 46 7.00 13.80 4.53
N ASN A 47 5.96 14.64 4.73
CA ASN A 47 4.91 14.37 5.71
C ASN A 47 3.90 13.32 5.25
N ARG A 48 4.06 12.75 4.05
CA ARG A 48 3.17 11.73 3.50
C ARG A 48 3.86 10.37 3.28
N ILE A 49 5.13 10.23 3.66
CA ILE A 49 5.86 8.97 3.49
C ILE A 49 5.14 7.81 4.20
N PHE A 50 4.69 8.03 5.43
CA PHE A 50 4.02 6.99 6.22
C PHE A 50 2.49 7.15 6.23
N ALA A 51 1.93 7.83 5.25
CA ALA A 51 0.49 8.11 5.20
C ALA A 51 -0.37 6.84 5.22
N ALA A 52 0.08 5.76 4.58
CA ALA A 52 -0.67 4.50 4.57
C ALA A 52 -0.86 3.96 6.00
N PHE A 53 0.19 4.06 6.81
CA PHE A 53 0.17 3.62 8.21
C PHE A 53 -0.65 4.56 9.10
N ASP A 54 -0.50 5.86 8.88
CA ASP A 54 -1.21 6.88 9.68
C ASP A 54 -2.72 6.86 9.41
N ALA A 55 -3.10 6.61 8.14
CA ALA A 55 -4.50 6.56 7.74
C ALA A 55 -5.19 5.25 8.13
N CYS A 56 -4.42 4.18 8.37
CA CYS A 56 -4.95 2.87 8.71
C CYS A 56 -4.14 2.28 9.88
N PRO A 57 -4.51 2.59 11.13
CA PRO A 57 -3.82 2.09 12.32
C PRO A 57 -3.67 0.57 12.32
N PHE A 58 -2.63 0.07 12.97
CA PHE A 58 -2.30 -1.36 12.98
C PHE A 58 -3.51 -2.23 13.39
N ASP A 59 -4.22 -1.83 14.43
CA ASP A 59 -5.38 -2.59 14.94
C ASP A 59 -6.64 -2.42 14.11
N LYS A 60 -6.64 -1.51 13.14
CA LYS A 60 -7.80 -1.23 12.26
C LYS A 60 -7.68 -1.89 10.89
N VAL A 61 -6.52 -2.41 10.54
CA VAL A 61 -6.32 -3.05 9.24
C VAL A 61 -7.27 -4.22 9.07
N LYS A 62 -7.97 -4.28 7.96
CA LYS A 62 -8.82 -5.39 7.52
C LYS A 62 -8.36 -5.96 6.18
N VAL A 63 -7.95 -5.08 5.28
CA VAL A 63 -7.51 -5.42 3.93
C VAL A 63 -6.18 -4.74 3.67
N VAL A 64 -5.26 -5.45 3.05
CA VAL A 64 -3.98 -4.91 2.58
C VAL A 64 -3.96 -4.98 1.07
N ILE A 65 -3.71 -3.86 0.42
CA ILE A 65 -3.44 -3.80 -1.02
C ILE A 65 -1.99 -3.35 -1.18
N LEU A 66 -1.21 -4.13 -1.90
CA LEU A 66 0.22 -3.86 -2.08
C LEU A 66 0.49 -3.30 -3.47
N GLY A 67 1.03 -2.08 -3.50
CA GLY A 67 1.59 -1.46 -4.70
C GLY A 67 3.11 -1.59 -4.72
N GLN A 68 3.76 -1.07 -5.75
CA GLN A 68 5.22 -1.18 -5.88
C GLN A 68 5.94 0.09 -5.43
N ASP A 69 5.81 1.18 -6.14
CA ASP A 69 6.41 2.47 -5.76
C ASP A 69 5.45 3.62 -6.02
N PRO A 70 5.67 4.80 -5.39
CA PRO A 70 4.78 5.93 -5.59
C PRO A 70 4.78 6.43 -7.03
N TYR A 71 3.72 7.12 -7.42
CA TYR A 71 3.73 7.85 -8.68
C TYR A 71 4.84 8.90 -8.67
N HIS A 72 5.52 9.05 -9.80
CA HIS A 72 6.69 9.92 -9.91
C HIS A 72 6.42 11.23 -10.63
N GLY A 73 5.16 11.53 -10.95
CA GLY A 73 4.75 12.80 -11.55
C GLY A 73 4.35 13.83 -10.49
N PRO A 74 4.43 15.13 -10.82
CA PRO A 74 4.10 16.19 -9.87
C PRO A 74 2.67 16.08 -9.34
N GLY A 75 2.51 16.20 -8.02
CA GLY A 75 1.22 16.25 -7.36
C GLY A 75 0.42 14.95 -7.33
N GLN A 76 0.94 13.84 -7.87
CA GLN A 76 0.22 12.57 -7.95
C GLN A 76 0.25 11.80 -6.62
N ALA A 77 1.43 11.47 -6.11
CA ALA A 77 1.58 10.61 -4.94
C ALA A 77 1.10 11.30 -3.66
N ASN A 78 0.23 10.63 -2.91
CA ASN A 78 -0.23 11.10 -1.61
C ASN A 78 0.08 10.12 -0.46
N GLY A 79 0.98 9.14 -0.71
CA GLY A 79 1.41 8.18 0.31
C GLY A 79 0.56 6.92 0.41
N LEU A 80 -0.52 6.82 -0.36
CA LEU A 80 -1.38 5.63 -0.45
C LEU A 80 -1.21 5.01 -1.83
N CYS A 81 -0.99 3.69 -1.89
CA CYS A 81 -0.75 3.04 -3.19
C CYS A 81 -1.97 3.19 -4.11
N PHE A 82 -1.72 3.38 -5.40
CA PHE A 82 -2.70 3.63 -6.47
C PHE A 82 -3.46 4.95 -6.36
N SER A 83 -3.45 5.61 -5.22
CA SER A 83 -4.20 6.83 -4.92
C SER A 83 -3.52 8.06 -5.50
N VAL A 84 -4.33 9.02 -5.95
CA VAL A 84 -3.85 10.36 -6.33
C VAL A 84 -4.64 11.41 -5.57
N ASN A 85 -4.05 12.60 -5.42
CA ASN A 85 -4.75 13.73 -4.80
C ASN A 85 -5.99 14.13 -5.63
N PRO A 86 -7.03 14.69 -4.96
CA PRO A 86 -8.17 15.27 -5.67
C PRO A 86 -7.70 16.29 -6.71
N GLY A 87 -8.38 16.31 -7.87
CA GLY A 87 -8.01 17.21 -8.97
C GLY A 87 -6.91 16.72 -9.89
N ILE A 88 -6.26 15.62 -9.55
CA ILE A 88 -5.26 14.97 -10.41
C ILE A 88 -5.95 13.91 -11.26
N ALA A 89 -5.57 13.83 -12.55
CA ALA A 89 -6.12 12.82 -13.45
C ALA A 89 -5.83 11.42 -12.92
N MET A 90 -6.83 10.54 -12.99
CA MET A 90 -6.68 9.15 -12.54
C MET A 90 -5.71 8.41 -13.46
N PRO A 91 -4.66 7.79 -12.90
CA PRO A 91 -3.77 6.94 -13.70
C PRO A 91 -4.50 5.72 -14.26
N PRO A 92 -4.01 5.14 -15.38
CA PRO A 92 -4.70 4.04 -16.05
C PRO A 92 -4.97 2.81 -15.16
N SER A 93 -4.04 2.43 -14.30
CA SER A 93 -4.25 1.32 -13.37
C SER A 93 -5.40 1.59 -12.41
N LEU A 94 -5.51 2.82 -11.90
CA LEU A 94 -6.60 3.21 -11.00
C LEU A 94 -7.95 3.21 -11.71
N ILE A 95 -8.00 3.68 -12.94
CA ILE A 95 -9.22 3.61 -13.76
C ILE A 95 -9.68 2.15 -13.88
N ASN A 96 -8.76 1.23 -14.14
CA ASN A 96 -9.07 -0.19 -14.26
C ASN A 96 -9.54 -0.80 -12.94
N ILE A 97 -8.95 -0.37 -11.82
CA ILE A 97 -9.42 -0.78 -10.48
C ILE A 97 -10.89 -0.37 -10.31
N PHE A 98 -11.24 0.87 -10.62
CA PHE A 98 -12.61 1.35 -10.49
C PHE A 98 -13.57 0.65 -11.46
N LYS A 99 -13.13 0.30 -12.67
CA LYS A 99 -13.95 -0.50 -13.60
C LYS A 99 -14.28 -1.86 -13.01
N GLU A 100 -13.29 -2.54 -12.43
CA GLU A 100 -13.53 -3.85 -11.81
C GLU A 100 -14.44 -3.73 -10.60
N ILE A 101 -14.28 -2.71 -9.77
CA ILE A 101 -15.16 -2.45 -8.62
C ILE A 101 -16.61 -2.27 -9.10
N HIS A 102 -16.82 -1.48 -10.16
CA HIS A 102 -18.15 -1.25 -10.70
C HIS A 102 -18.78 -2.55 -11.21
N ASP A 103 -18.03 -3.34 -11.96
CA ASP A 103 -18.51 -4.60 -12.51
C ASP A 103 -18.75 -5.66 -11.42
N ASP A 104 -17.94 -5.67 -10.38
CA ASP A 104 -17.99 -6.64 -9.31
C ASP A 104 -19.05 -6.30 -8.26
N THR A 105 -19.17 -5.04 -7.86
CA THR A 105 -19.99 -4.63 -6.71
C THR A 105 -21.16 -3.71 -7.07
N GLY A 106 -21.16 -3.17 -8.28
CA GLY A 106 -22.16 -2.17 -8.69
C GLY A 106 -21.86 -0.75 -8.18
N SER A 107 -20.79 -0.54 -7.42
CA SER A 107 -20.42 0.80 -6.95
C SER A 107 -20.15 1.73 -8.11
N PRO A 108 -20.64 3.00 -8.06
CA PRO A 108 -20.42 3.94 -9.15
C PRO A 108 -18.94 4.37 -9.23
N MET A 109 -18.53 4.85 -10.40
CA MET A 109 -17.22 5.45 -10.57
C MET A 109 -17.11 6.70 -9.66
N PRO A 110 -16.06 6.81 -8.84
CA PRO A 110 -15.92 7.97 -7.96
C PRO A 110 -15.53 9.23 -8.73
N ALA A 111 -15.74 10.39 -8.10
CA ALA A 111 -15.44 11.69 -8.70
C ALA A 111 -13.96 11.98 -8.80
N ASP A 112 -13.14 11.41 -7.89
CA ASP A 112 -11.69 11.59 -7.89
C ASP A 112 -10.97 10.28 -7.53
N GLY A 113 -9.64 10.30 -7.62
CA GLY A 113 -8.80 9.14 -7.37
C GLY A 113 -8.18 9.08 -5.97
N ASP A 114 -8.68 9.85 -5.02
CA ASP A 114 -8.20 9.80 -3.64
C ASP A 114 -8.82 8.61 -2.90
N LEU A 115 -7.97 7.67 -2.47
CA LEU A 115 -8.41 6.44 -1.80
C LEU A 115 -8.41 6.55 -0.26
N SER A 116 -8.30 7.76 0.28
CA SER A 116 -8.33 7.97 1.74
C SER A 116 -9.61 7.40 2.38
N ARG A 117 -10.73 7.40 1.65
CA ARG A 117 -11.98 6.81 2.14
C ARG A 117 -11.89 5.30 2.37
N TRP A 118 -11.05 4.59 1.60
CA TRP A 118 -10.80 3.17 1.84
C TRP A 118 -9.93 2.98 3.10
N ALA A 119 -8.87 3.78 3.22
CA ALA A 119 -7.97 3.72 4.38
C ALA A 119 -8.74 3.93 5.69
N ALA A 120 -9.67 4.88 5.70
CA ALA A 120 -10.53 5.16 6.87
C ALA A 120 -11.39 3.97 7.28
N GLN A 121 -11.62 3.02 6.38
CA GLN A 121 -12.41 1.81 6.65
C GLN A 121 -11.57 0.59 7.00
N GLY A 122 -10.26 0.72 7.04
CA GLY A 122 -9.36 -0.38 7.38
C GLY A 122 -8.60 -0.98 6.21
N VAL A 123 -8.48 -0.27 5.09
CA VAL A 123 -7.65 -0.71 3.96
C VAL A 123 -6.27 -0.09 4.08
N LEU A 124 -5.26 -0.92 4.24
CA LEU A 124 -3.86 -0.49 4.21
C LEU A 124 -3.39 -0.47 2.75
N LEU A 125 -3.19 0.74 2.23
CA LEU A 125 -2.77 0.97 0.85
C LEU A 125 -1.25 1.17 0.83
N LEU A 126 -0.52 0.07 0.79
CA LEU A 126 0.92 0.04 1.05
C LEU A 126 1.72 -0.12 -0.24
N ASN A 127 2.60 0.84 -0.54
CA ASN A 127 3.64 0.62 -1.54
C ASN A 127 4.82 -0.12 -0.91
N ALA A 128 5.45 -1.02 -1.65
CA ALA A 128 6.64 -1.72 -1.20
C ALA A 128 7.82 -0.76 -0.99
N THR A 129 7.91 0.27 -1.83
CA THR A 129 8.89 1.35 -1.75
C THR A 129 8.12 2.64 -1.47
N LEU A 130 8.48 3.36 -0.41
CA LEU A 130 7.66 4.48 0.08
C LEU A 130 8.08 5.85 -0.47
N THR A 131 9.18 5.92 -1.20
CA THR A 131 9.66 7.15 -1.83
C THR A 131 10.15 6.88 -3.25
N VAL A 132 10.18 7.94 -4.06
CA VAL A 132 10.66 7.87 -5.46
C VAL A 132 11.17 9.24 -5.89
N GLU A 133 12.19 9.29 -6.75
CA GLU A 133 12.62 10.54 -7.37
C GLU A 133 11.70 10.93 -8.50
N ALA A 134 11.48 12.23 -8.66
CA ALA A 134 10.64 12.76 -9.72
C ALA A 134 11.07 12.22 -11.08
N HIS A 135 10.10 11.74 -11.86
CA HIS A 135 10.27 11.21 -13.22
C HIS A 135 11.17 9.98 -13.33
N GLN A 136 11.50 9.30 -12.23
CA GLN A 136 12.40 8.16 -12.22
C GLN A 136 11.77 6.97 -11.48
N ALA A 137 10.88 6.26 -12.15
CA ALA A 137 10.22 5.08 -11.59
C ALA A 137 11.26 4.08 -11.06
N GLY A 138 11.03 3.55 -9.87
CA GLY A 138 11.90 2.55 -9.26
C GLY A 138 13.22 3.06 -8.73
N SER A 139 13.45 4.37 -8.72
CA SER A 139 14.75 4.97 -8.35
C SER A 139 15.17 4.68 -6.91
N HIS A 140 14.24 4.40 -6.00
CA HIS A 140 14.55 4.09 -4.61
C HIS A 140 14.42 2.59 -4.28
N GLN A 141 14.27 1.73 -5.28
CA GLN A 141 14.29 0.29 -5.07
C GLN A 141 15.68 -0.17 -4.61
N GLY A 142 15.69 -1.19 -3.74
CA GLY A 142 16.96 -1.75 -3.24
C GLY A 142 17.66 -0.90 -2.19
N LYS A 143 17.00 0.11 -1.63
CA LYS A 143 17.59 1.00 -0.62
C LYS A 143 17.20 0.65 0.81
N GLY A 144 16.26 -0.28 0.99
CA GLY A 144 15.82 -0.75 2.30
C GLY A 144 14.33 -0.64 2.57
N TRP A 145 13.56 0.10 1.74
CA TRP A 145 12.12 0.17 1.94
C TRP A 145 11.45 -1.20 1.88
N GLU A 146 11.90 -2.06 0.97
CA GLU A 146 11.30 -3.40 0.81
C GLU A 146 11.44 -4.24 2.08
N THR A 147 12.57 -4.15 2.78
CA THR A 147 12.75 -4.81 4.07
C THR A 147 11.75 -4.28 5.09
N PHE A 148 11.60 -2.98 5.16
CA PHE A 148 10.67 -2.33 6.09
C PHE A 148 9.23 -2.76 5.83
N THR A 149 8.78 -2.69 4.58
CA THR A 149 7.39 -3.03 4.22
C THR A 149 7.14 -4.54 4.30
N ASP A 150 8.14 -5.38 4.00
CA ASP A 150 8.04 -6.83 4.23
C ASP A 150 7.80 -7.11 5.71
N HIS A 151 8.53 -6.45 6.61
CA HIS A 151 8.33 -6.61 8.05
C HIS A 151 6.95 -6.12 8.50
N ALA A 152 6.41 -5.07 7.88
CA ALA A 152 5.04 -4.63 8.16
C ALA A 152 4.02 -5.70 7.78
N ILE A 153 4.18 -6.33 6.62
CA ILE A 153 3.31 -7.43 6.18
C ILE A 153 3.42 -8.62 7.15
N GLU A 154 4.63 -9.00 7.52
CA GLU A 154 4.86 -10.10 8.47
C GLU A 154 4.27 -9.80 9.85
N ALA A 155 4.40 -8.58 10.33
CA ALA A 155 3.83 -8.18 11.63
C ALA A 155 2.30 -8.33 11.64
N LEU A 156 1.63 -7.91 10.56
CA LEU A 156 0.19 -8.12 10.39
C LEU A 156 -0.14 -9.61 10.36
N SER A 157 0.62 -10.39 9.59
CA SER A 157 0.37 -11.82 9.44
C SER A 157 0.45 -12.55 10.76
N ARG A 158 1.44 -12.21 11.61
CA ARG A 158 1.65 -12.90 12.88
C ARG A 158 0.71 -12.44 14.00
N ASN A 159 0.39 -11.15 14.04
CA ASN A 159 -0.26 -10.54 15.21
C ASN A 159 -1.74 -10.24 15.00
N ARG A 160 -2.24 -10.37 13.80
CA ARG A 160 -3.65 -10.13 13.48
C ARG A 160 -4.28 -11.40 12.91
N GLU A 161 -5.60 -11.43 12.80
CA GLU A 161 -6.34 -12.58 12.28
C GLU A 161 -7.40 -12.13 11.29
N ASN A 162 -7.67 -13.00 10.31
CA ASN A 162 -8.76 -12.84 9.36
C ASN A 162 -8.66 -11.53 8.56
N LEU A 163 -7.43 -11.23 8.10
CA LEU A 163 -7.17 -10.14 7.18
C LEU A 163 -7.26 -10.65 5.74
N VAL A 164 -7.47 -9.73 4.80
CA VAL A 164 -7.42 -10.00 3.36
C VAL A 164 -6.19 -9.31 2.78
N PHE A 165 -5.33 -10.07 2.11
CA PHE A 165 -4.19 -9.51 1.38
C PHE A 165 -4.47 -9.62 -0.11
N ILE A 166 -4.45 -8.49 -0.80
CA ILE A 166 -4.73 -8.40 -2.23
C ILE A 166 -3.42 -8.07 -2.95
N LEU A 167 -2.95 -9.01 -3.76
CA LEU A 167 -1.64 -8.96 -4.40
C LEU A 167 -1.82 -9.03 -5.92
N TRP A 168 -1.61 -7.92 -6.60
CA TRP A 168 -1.76 -7.79 -8.05
C TRP A 168 -0.41 -7.74 -8.75
N GLY A 169 -0.21 -8.65 -9.69
CA GLY A 169 1.01 -8.74 -10.47
C GLY A 169 2.07 -9.60 -9.82
N SER A 170 3.09 -9.95 -10.60
CA SER A 170 4.14 -10.90 -10.16
C SER A 170 4.92 -10.40 -8.94
N TYR A 171 5.24 -9.12 -8.92
CA TYR A 171 6.00 -8.55 -7.82
C TYR A 171 5.24 -8.66 -6.49
N ALA A 172 4.01 -8.17 -6.45
CA ALA A 172 3.18 -8.24 -5.25
C ALA A 172 2.92 -9.70 -4.86
N LYS A 173 2.62 -10.56 -5.83
CA LYS A 173 2.38 -11.98 -5.59
C LYS A 173 3.58 -12.66 -4.91
N SER A 174 4.81 -12.22 -5.18
CA SER A 174 6.00 -12.78 -4.53
C SER A 174 5.98 -12.59 -3.01
N LYS A 175 5.20 -11.64 -2.50
CA LYS A 175 5.07 -11.37 -1.07
C LYS A 175 4.11 -12.34 -0.37
N SER A 176 3.41 -13.20 -1.11
CA SER A 176 2.48 -14.17 -0.52
C SER A 176 3.19 -15.14 0.44
N SER A 177 4.48 -15.40 0.25
CA SER A 177 5.28 -16.24 1.14
C SER A 177 5.49 -15.66 2.54
N LEU A 178 5.25 -14.35 2.72
CA LEU A 178 5.36 -13.68 4.01
C LEU A 178 4.10 -13.83 4.87
N ILE A 179 3.03 -14.39 4.30
CA ILE A 179 1.69 -14.38 4.90
C ILE A 179 1.28 -15.80 5.29
N ASP A 180 0.72 -15.94 6.48
CA ASP A 180 0.14 -17.20 6.94
C ASP A 180 -1.25 -17.40 6.32
N HIS A 181 -1.32 -18.25 5.30
CA HIS A 181 -2.54 -18.54 4.55
C HIS A 181 -3.60 -19.30 5.36
N SER A 182 -3.22 -19.90 6.49
CA SER A 182 -4.18 -20.54 7.38
C SER A 182 -4.96 -19.54 8.25
N ARG A 183 -4.47 -18.32 8.37
CA ARG A 183 -5.05 -17.27 9.22
C ARG A 183 -5.66 -16.12 8.44
N HIS A 184 -5.30 -15.98 7.17
CA HIS A 184 -5.68 -14.84 6.34
C HIS A 184 -6.09 -15.30 4.96
N LEU A 185 -6.90 -14.50 4.27
CA LEU A 185 -7.22 -14.71 2.86
C LEU A 185 -6.19 -13.97 2.00
N VAL A 186 -5.61 -14.67 1.03
CA VAL A 186 -4.70 -14.07 0.06
C VAL A 186 -5.33 -14.19 -1.32
N LEU A 187 -5.55 -13.04 -1.98
CA LEU A 187 -6.12 -12.94 -3.32
C LEU A 187 -5.05 -12.46 -4.28
N THR A 188 -4.86 -13.17 -5.37
CA THR A 188 -3.86 -12.82 -6.38
C THR A 188 -4.51 -12.76 -7.77
N SER A 189 -4.00 -11.88 -8.62
CA SER A 189 -4.36 -11.79 -10.03
C SER A 189 -3.29 -11.02 -10.78
N PRO A 190 -3.37 -10.97 -12.12
CA PRO A 190 -2.57 -10.02 -12.89
C PRO A 190 -2.80 -8.58 -12.42
N HIS A 191 -1.84 -7.71 -12.74
CA HIS A 191 -1.85 -6.30 -12.34
C HIS A 191 -2.95 -5.53 -13.08
N PRO A 192 -3.55 -4.47 -12.46
CA PRO A 192 -4.56 -3.63 -13.13
C PRO A 192 -4.02 -2.74 -14.26
N SER A 193 -2.71 -2.71 -14.49
CA SER A 193 -2.12 -1.98 -15.62
C SER A 193 -2.80 -2.37 -16.94
N PRO A 194 -3.00 -1.42 -17.88
CA PRO A 194 -3.51 -1.74 -19.21
C PRO A 194 -2.72 -2.86 -19.92
N LEU A 195 -1.45 -3.04 -19.58
CA LEU A 195 -0.61 -4.09 -20.16
C LEU A 195 -1.02 -5.50 -19.75
N SER A 196 -1.75 -5.66 -18.63
CA SER A 196 -2.05 -6.97 -18.06
C SER A 196 -3.50 -7.14 -17.56
N ALA A 197 -4.27 -6.06 -17.49
CA ALA A 197 -5.61 -6.12 -16.88
C ALA A 197 -6.56 -7.12 -17.56
N HIS A 198 -6.47 -7.24 -18.89
CA HIS A 198 -7.30 -8.15 -19.68
C HIS A 198 -6.86 -9.62 -19.56
N ARG A 199 -5.75 -9.91 -18.88
CA ARG A 199 -5.25 -11.26 -18.68
C ARG A 199 -5.74 -11.90 -17.38
N GLY A 200 -6.68 -11.25 -16.67
CA GLY A 200 -7.28 -11.82 -15.47
C GLY A 200 -7.41 -10.87 -14.28
N PHE A 201 -7.05 -9.60 -14.42
CA PHE A 201 -7.44 -8.60 -13.41
C PHE A 201 -8.94 -8.34 -13.53
N PHE A 202 -9.41 -7.99 -14.72
CA PHE A 202 -10.84 -7.85 -14.95
C PHE A 202 -11.53 -9.20 -14.76
N GLY A 203 -12.56 -9.23 -13.92
CA GLY A 203 -13.27 -10.42 -13.55
C GLY A 203 -12.67 -11.16 -12.36
N ASN A 204 -11.69 -10.59 -11.65
CA ASN A 204 -11.11 -11.25 -10.47
C ASN A 204 -12.03 -11.24 -9.24
N HIS A 205 -13.02 -10.35 -9.18
CA HIS A 205 -14.00 -10.23 -8.08
C HIS A 205 -13.37 -10.05 -6.70
N HIS A 206 -12.16 -9.49 -6.64
CA HIS A 206 -11.43 -9.36 -5.37
C HIS A 206 -12.18 -8.52 -4.34
N PHE A 207 -12.97 -7.55 -4.76
CA PHE A 207 -13.66 -6.61 -3.88
C PHE A 207 -14.85 -7.27 -3.17
N SER A 208 -15.65 -8.04 -3.89
CA SER A 208 -16.73 -8.83 -3.29
C SER A 208 -16.19 -10.02 -2.50
N LEU A 209 -15.15 -10.68 -2.99
CA LEU A 209 -14.51 -11.80 -2.27
C LEU A 209 -13.93 -11.34 -0.93
N ALA A 210 -13.27 -10.18 -0.91
CA ALA A 210 -12.77 -9.60 0.33
C ALA A 210 -13.91 -9.34 1.32
N ASN A 211 -14.99 -8.74 0.85
CA ASN A 211 -16.15 -8.42 1.69
C ASN A 211 -16.85 -9.66 2.23
N ASP A 212 -16.97 -10.71 1.40
CA ASP A 212 -17.54 -11.99 1.85
C ASP A 212 -16.72 -12.61 2.98
N TYR A 213 -15.39 -12.57 2.84
CA TYR A 213 -14.50 -13.09 3.86
C TYR A 213 -14.60 -12.28 5.15
N LEU A 214 -14.60 -10.94 5.04
CA LEU A 214 -14.75 -10.05 6.22
C LEU A 214 -16.07 -10.32 6.94
N ALA A 215 -17.17 -10.38 6.21
CA ALA A 215 -18.49 -10.62 6.79
C ALA A 215 -18.57 -11.97 7.51
N ARG A 216 -18.02 -13.04 6.91
CA ARG A 216 -17.98 -14.35 7.53
C ARG A 216 -17.17 -14.39 8.82
N ASN A 217 -16.24 -13.47 8.98
CA ASN A 217 -15.40 -13.39 10.17
C ASN A 217 -15.82 -12.26 11.11
N GLY A 218 -17.07 -11.79 10.99
CA GLY A 218 -17.65 -10.81 11.90
C GLY A 218 -17.10 -9.40 11.74
N LYS A 219 -16.50 -9.08 10.60
CA LYS A 219 -15.93 -7.77 10.32
C LYS A 219 -16.81 -7.00 9.34
N GLN A 220 -16.86 -5.68 9.52
CA GLN A 220 -17.60 -4.79 8.63
C GLN A 220 -16.99 -4.82 7.22
N PRO A 221 -17.78 -5.12 6.19
CA PRO A 221 -17.31 -5.02 4.80
C PRO A 221 -16.87 -3.61 4.43
N ILE A 222 -16.05 -3.52 3.39
CA ILE A 222 -15.57 -2.25 2.84
C ILE A 222 -16.59 -1.73 1.83
N VAL A 223 -16.89 -0.44 1.91
CA VAL A 223 -17.62 0.28 0.87
C VAL A 223 -16.58 0.75 -0.14
N TRP A 224 -16.47 0.01 -1.19
CA TRP A 224 -15.48 0.29 -2.23
C TRP A 224 -15.96 1.43 -3.14
#